data_c148d6508985365f034f446debaa5da9
#
_entry.id   c148d6508985365f034f446debaa5da9
#
_cell.length_a   1.000
_cell.length_b   1.000
_cell.length_c   1.000
_cell.angle_alpha   90.00
_cell.angle_beta   90.00
_cell.angle_gamma   90.00
#
_symmetry.space_group_name_H-M   'P 1'
#
loop_
_entity.id
_entity.type
_entity.pdbx_description
1 polymer ?
#
loop_
_entity_poly.entity_id
_entity_poly.type
_entity_poly.pdbx_seq_one_letter_code
_entity_poly.pdbx_strand_id
1 'polypeptide(L)'
;MNEEHFKKIISHAKEFGFIFPSSEIYDGLSATYDYGQNGVELKNNIKKYWWRSMVQMNENIVGVDAAIFMHPNTWKASGHIDAFNDPLIDNKDSKKRYRADILIEDHIQKIENKINKEINKGKKRFGEDFNEEEFKATHPNITRRVIEIEKIEEQMELAFKNDDLSAIYQLIIDLGITCPLSGSKNWTDVRQFNLMFKTELGSISGESSSIFLRPETAQCIFVNYLNVQKTGRKKIPFGI
;
A
#
# COMPACT_ATOMS: atom_id res chain seq x y z
N MET A 1 -8.82 4.24 -14.71
CA MET A 1 -8.61 3.41 -15.93
C MET A 1 -9.67 2.33 -15.91
N ASN A 2 -10.37 2.06 -17.02
CA ASN A 2 -11.40 1.02 -17.06
C ASN A 2 -10.71 -0.36 -16.95
N GLU A 3 -11.26 -1.28 -16.17
CA GLU A 3 -10.72 -2.63 -15.92
C GLU A 3 -10.50 -3.42 -17.22
N GLU A 4 -11.40 -3.27 -18.18
CA GLU A 4 -11.30 -3.89 -19.50
C GLU A 4 -10.07 -3.37 -20.29
N HIS A 5 -9.82 -2.07 -20.22
CA HIS A 5 -8.67 -1.46 -20.88
C HIS A 5 -7.36 -1.93 -20.25
N PHE A 6 -7.31 -2.06 -18.92
CA PHE A 6 -6.16 -2.58 -18.21
C PHE A 6 -5.84 -4.03 -18.58
N LYS A 7 -6.86 -4.89 -18.69
CA LYS A 7 -6.71 -6.28 -19.14
C LYS A 7 -6.15 -6.36 -20.57
N LYS A 8 -6.59 -5.47 -21.48
CA LYS A 8 -6.06 -5.39 -22.84
C LYS A 8 -4.58 -5.01 -22.87
N ILE A 9 -4.16 -4.06 -22.03
CA ILE A 9 -2.73 -3.67 -21.91
C ILE A 9 -1.89 -4.83 -21.42
N ILE A 10 -2.33 -5.56 -20.40
CA ILE A 10 -1.60 -6.74 -19.89
C ILE A 10 -1.49 -7.83 -20.95
N SER A 11 -2.58 -8.13 -21.66
CA SER A 11 -2.57 -9.12 -22.74
C SER A 11 -1.58 -8.73 -23.84
N HIS A 12 -1.65 -7.49 -24.30
CA HIS A 12 -0.71 -6.93 -25.28
C HIS A 12 0.76 -7.01 -24.80
N ALA A 13 1.01 -6.64 -23.54
CA ALA A 13 2.35 -6.67 -22.98
C ALA A 13 2.96 -8.07 -22.94
N LYS A 14 2.14 -9.09 -22.70
CA LYS A 14 2.56 -10.50 -22.75
C LYS A 14 2.78 -10.98 -24.21
N GLU A 15 1.83 -10.70 -25.08
CA GLU A 15 1.86 -11.13 -26.48
C GLU A 15 3.08 -10.58 -27.23
N PHE A 16 3.45 -9.32 -26.97
CA PHE A 16 4.54 -8.63 -27.66
C PHE A 16 5.88 -8.64 -26.89
N GLY A 17 6.05 -9.49 -25.91
CA GLY A 17 7.33 -9.69 -25.22
C GLY A 17 7.79 -8.51 -24.39
N PHE A 18 6.87 -7.80 -23.76
CA PHE A 18 7.20 -6.78 -22.76
C PHE A 18 7.41 -7.40 -21.39
N ILE A 19 6.53 -8.33 -20.99
CA ILE A 19 6.62 -9.05 -19.71
C ILE A 19 6.23 -10.50 -19.89
N PHE A 20 6.81 -11.36 -19.05
CA PHE A 20 6.40 -12.75 -18.87
C PHE A 20 6.26 -13.06 -17.37
N PRO A 21 5.35 -13.95 -16.95
CA PRO A 21 5.40 -14.49 -15.60
C PRO A 21 6.76 -15.13 -15.34
N SER A 22 7.41 -14.79 -14.24
CA SER A 22 8.70 -15.41 -13.94
C SER A 22 8.54 -16.91 -13.75
N SER A 23 9.43 -17.70 -14.37
CA SER A 23 9.39 -19.18 -14.32
C SER A 23 8.09 -19.78 -14.87
N GLU A 24 7.55 -19.22 -15.94
CA GLU A 24 6.26 -19.62 -16.53
C GLU A 24 6.19 -21.11 -16.89
N ILE A 25 7.31 -21.73 -17.27
CA ILE A 25 7.39 -23.17 -17.53
C ILE A 25 7.05 -24.07 -16.32
N TYR A 26 7.01 -23.48 -15.12
CA TYR A 26 6.62 -24.11 -13.86
C TYR A 26 5.37 -23.44 -13.26
N ASP A 27 4.43 -23.03 -14.08
CA ASP A 27 3.18 -22.33 -13.71
C ASP A 27 3.39 -20.88 -13.20
N GLY A 28 4.58 -20.34 -13.27
CA GLY A 28 4.90 -18.98 -12.90
C GLY A 28 4.96 -18.73 -11.38
N LEU A 29 5.56 -17.61 -11.01
CA LEU A 29 5.57 -17.13 -9.63
C LEU A 29 4.63 -15.94 -9.50
N SER A 30 3.69 -16.01 -8.54
CA SER A 30 2.69 -14.96 -8.33
C SER A 30 3.33 -13.60 -8.12
N ALA A 31 2.81 -12.58 -8.81
CA ALA A 31 3.25 -11.19 -8.74
C ALA A 31 4.74 -10.95 -9.10
N THR A 32 5.40 -11.90 -9.75
CA THR A 32 6.78 -11.78 -10.21
C THR A 32 6.84 -11.93 -11.71
N TYR A 33 7.53 -11.00 -12.38
CA TYR A 33 7.59 -10.93 -13.83
C TYR A 33 9.02 -10.73 -14.32
N ASP A 34 9.34 -11.39 -15.44
CA ASP A 34 10.54 -11.11 -16.21
C ASP A 34 10.24 -10.05 -17.29
N TYR A 35 11.21 -9.21 -17.60
CA TYR A 35 11.09 -8.31 -18.73
C TYR A 35 11.54 -9.04 -20.01
N GLY A 36 10.64 -9.16 -20.97
CA GLY A 36 10.96 -9.69 -22.28
C GLY A 36 11.80 -8.69 -23.14
N GLN A 37 12.08 -9.06 -24.37
CA GLN A 37 12.97 -8.30 -25.27
C GLN A 37 12.53 -6.84 -25.48
N ASN A 38 11.24 -6.58 -25.62
CA ASN A 38 10.73 -5.20 -25.77
C ASN A 38 10.63 -4.49 -24.41
N GLY A 39 10.31 -5.23 -23.35
CA GLY A 39 10.18 -4.69 -22.00
C GLY A 39 11.50 -4.21 -21.41
N VAL A 40 12.59 -4.93 -21.63
CA VAL A 40 13.91 -4.52 -21.12
C VAL A 40 14.39 -3.24 -21.78
N GLU A 41 14.18 -3.09 -23.11
CA GLU A 41 14.52 -1.86 -23.80
C GLU A 41 13.69 -0.66 -23.33
N LEU A 42 12.38 -0.86 -23.20
CA LEU A 42 11.49 0.18 -22.67
C LEU A 42 11.89 0.59 -21.24
N LYS A 43 12.14 -0.39 -20.36
CA LYS A 43 12.61 -0.15 -18.99
C LYS A 43 13.91 0.66 -18.96
N ASN A 44 14.89 0.26 -19.77
CA ASN A 44 16.20 0.92 -19.82
C ASN A 44 16.09 2.36 -20.36
N ASN A 45 15.25 2.58 -21.37
CA ASN A 45 14.98 3.92 -21.90
C ASN A 45 14.31 4.82 -20.85
N ILE A 46 13.34 4.33 -20.12
CA ILE A 46 12.69 5.06 -19.01
C ILE A 46 13.71 5.41 -17.93
N LYS A 47 14.52 4.44 -17.47
CA LYS A 47 15.56 4.66 -16.47
C LYS A 47 16.58 5.70 -16.91
N LYS A 48 17.05 5.60 -18.16
CA LYS A 48 18.02 6.54 -18.74
C LYS A 48 17.46 7.95 -18.83
N TYR A 49 16.22 8.08 -19.27
CA TYR A 49 15.53 9.37 -19.33
C TYR A 49 15.35 9.98 -17.94
N TRP A 50 14.88 9.18 -16.98
CA TRP A 50 14.72 9.62 -15.60
C TRP A 50 16.03 10.08 -14.98
N TRP A 51 17.08 9.27 -15.09
CA TRP A 51 18.42 9.60 -14.57
C TRP A 51 18.97 10.89 -15.14
N ARG A 52 18.85 11.04 -16.45
CA ARG A 52 19.27 12.29 -17.12
C ARG A 52 18.50 13.49 -16.59
N SER A 53 17.19 13.41 -16.55
CA SER A 53 16.31 14.53 -16.18
C SER A 53 16.41 14.90 -14.70
N MET A 54 16.51 13.92 -13.81
CA MET A 54 16.47 14.14 -12.37
C MET A 54 17.85 14.37 -11.76
N VAL A 55 18.89 13.73 -12.31
CA VAL A 55 20.24 13.79 -11.76
C VAL A 55 21.18 14.62 -12.63
N GLN A 56 21.37 14.23 -13.92
CA GLN A 56 22.43 14.81 -14.73
C GLN A 56 22.17 16.26 -15.17
N MET A 57 20.92 16.69 -15.27
CA MET A 57 20.54 18.06 -15.64
C MET A 57 20.50 19.02 -14.44
N ASN A 58 20.78 18.56 -13.24
CA ASN A 58 20.76 19.36 -12.02
C ASN A 58 22.14 19.33 -11.34
N GLU A 59 22.80 20.49 -11.27
CA GLU A 59 24.17 20.62 -10.73
C GLU A 59 24.28 20.28 -9.24
N ASN A 60 23.19 20.49 -8.50
CA ASN A 60 23.15 20.29 -7.07
C ASN A 60 22.55 18.92 -6.65
N ILE A 61 22.30 18.03 -7.62
CA ILE A 61 21.81 16.68 -7.36
C ILE A 61 22.88 15.66 -7.75
N VAL A 62 23.06 14.65 -6.91
CA VAL A 62 23.96 13.52 -7.20
C VAL A 62 23.20 12.20 -7.05
N GLY A 63 23.56 11.22 -7.85
CA GLY A 63 22.93 9.92 -7.83
C GLY A 63 23.65 8.95 -6.91
N VAL A 64 22.88 8.06 -6.27
CA VAL A 64 23.36 6.92 -5.49
C VAL A 64 22.64 5.66 -5.94
N ASP A 65 23.38 4.58 -6.09
CA ASP A 65 22.84 3.22 -6.24
C ASP A 65 23.23 2.41 -5.01
N ALA A 66 22.35 2.39 -4.02
CA ALA A 66 22.60 1.68 -2.76
C ALA A 66 22.30 0.19 -2.89
N ALA A 67 22.93 -0.61 -2.04
CA ALA A 67 22.71 -2.06 -1.99
C ALA A 67 21.24 -2.39 -1.70
N ILE A 68 20.74 -3.47 -2.32
CA ILE A 68 19.38 -3.97 -2.07
C ILE A 68 19.24 -4.58 -0.66
N PHE A 69 20.35 -5.14 -0.12
CA PHE A 69 20.45 -5.64 1.24
C PHE A 69 21.07 -4.57 2.12
N MET A 70 20.43 -4.27 3.24
CA MET A 70 20.92 -3.29 4.20
C MET A 70 20.94 -3.87 5.60
N HIS A 71 21.77 -3.27 6.47
CA HIS A 71 21.87 -3.70 7.85
C HIS A 71 20.52 -3.63 8.57
N PRO A 72 20.10 -4.67 9.32
CA PRO A 72 18.79 -4.71 10.00
C PRO A 72 18.49 -3.49 10.86
N ASN A 73 19.51 -2.89 11.50
CA ASN A 73 19.34 -1.69 12.30
C ASN A 73 18.82 -0.48 11.52
N THR A 74 19.06 -0.40 10.21
CA THR A 74 18.47 0.64 9.36
C THR A 74 16.95 0.55 9.38
N TRP A 75 16.42 -0.66 9.23
CA TRP A 75 14.99 -0.93 9.21
C TRP A 75 14.35 -0.86 10.59
N LYS A 76 15.10 -1.22 11.64
CA LYS A 76 14.65 -1.04 13.01
C LYS A 76 14.56 0.45 13.36
N ALA A 77 15.60 1.24 13.06
CA ALA A 77 15.61 2.68 13.33
C ALA A 77 14.53 3.45 12.57
N SER A 78 14.12 2.98 11.39
CA SER A 78 13.06 3.57 10.58
C SER A 78 11.66 3.01 10.89
N GLY A 79 11.53 2.07 11.83
CA GLY A 79 10.25 1.47 12.21
C GLY A 79 9.73 0.38 11.27
N HIS A 80 10.42 0.07 10.16
CA HIS A 80 9.95 -0.91 9.18
C HIS A 80 9.86 -2.34 9.72
N ILE A 81 10.71 -2.71 10.68
CA ILE A 81 10.65 -4.06 11.27
C ILE A 81 9.41 -4.19 12.16
N ASP A 82 9.09 -3.14 12.91
CA ASP A 82 8.07 -3.19 13.95
C ASP A 82 6.68 -2.75 13.45
N ALA A 83 6.63 -1.83 12.48
CA ALA A 83 5.37 -1.19 12.05
C ALA A 83 4.99 -1.43 10.58
N PHE A 84 5.81 -2.11 9.78
CA PHE A 84 5.53 -2.34 8.35
C PHE A 84 4.78 -3.65 8.15
N ASN A 85 3.64 -3.74 8.84
CA ASN A 85 2.79 -4.92 8.83
C ASN A 85 1.38 -4.53 8.39
N ASP A 86 0.81 -5.31 7.46
CA ASP A 86 -0.60 -5.21 7.09
C ASP A 86 -1.44 -6.22 7.87
N PRO A 87 -2.58 -5.81 8.44
CA PRO A 87 -3.55 -6.73 9.00
C PRO A 87 -4.29 -7.43 7.86
N LEU A 88 -3.98 -8.70 7.60
CA LEU A 88 -4.59 -9.47 6.52
C LEU A 88 -5.64 -10.44 7.04
N ILE A 89 -6.73 -10.56 6.27
CA ILE A 89 -7.85 -11.47 6.50
C ILE A 89 -8.19 -12.22 5.22
N ASP A 90 -8.43 -13.52 5.32
CA ASP A 90 -8.80 -14.32 4.16
C ASP A 90 -10.29 -14.67 4.21
N ASN A 91 -10.97 -14.60 3.06
CA ASN A 91 -12.32 -15.14 2.95
C ASN A 91 -12.26 -16.60 2.53
N LYS A 92 -12.81 -17.51 3.35
CA LYS A 92 -12.71 -18.97 3.17
C LYS A 92 -13.43 -19.46 1.91
N ASP A 93 -14.49 -18.77 1.48
CA ASP A 93 -15.30 -19.20 0.34
C ASP A 93 -14.71 -18.71 -0.99
N SER A 94 -14.28 -17.46 -1.06
CA SER A 94 -13.63 -16.91 -2.27
C SER A 94 -12.15 -17.25 -2.37
N LYS A 95 -11.52 -17.73 -1.29
CA LYS A 95 -10.06 -17.94 -1.15
C LYS A 95 -9.23 -16.70 -1.50
N LYS A 96 -9.81 -15.52 -1.31
CA LYS A 96 -9.15 -14.24 -1.55
C LYS A 96 -8.75 -13.59 -0.24
N ARG A 97 -7.60 -12.94 -0.31
CA ARG A 97 -7.00 -12.18 0.78
C ARG A 97 -7.31 -10.70 0.63
N TYR A 98 -7.59 -10.06 1.75
CA TYR A 98 -7.90 -8.64 1.87
C TYR A 98 -7.14 -8.03 3.04
N ARG A 99 -6.92 -6.72 2.97
CA ARG A 99 -6.49 -5.94 4.12
C ARG A 99 -7.71 -5.66 4.98
N ALA A 100 -7.61 -5.96 6.26
CA ALA A 100 -8.72 -5.81 7.21
C ALA A 100 -9.09 -4.33 7.43
N ASP A 101 -8.08 -3.45 7.50
CA ASP A 101 -8.27 -2.00 7.58
C ASP A 101 -9.03 -1.45 6.36
N ILE A 102 -8.62 -1.82 5.15
CA ILE A 102 -9.29 -1.38 3.91
C ILE A 102 -10.75 -1.86 3.84
N LEU A 103 -11.04 -3.07 4.32
CA LEU A 103 -12.43 -3.56 4.36
C LEU A 103 -13.30 -2.71 5.29
N ILE A 104 -12.76 -2.23 6.41
CA ILE A 104 -13.47 -1.34 7.34
C ILE A 104 -13.61 0.05 6.73
N GLU A 105 -12.55 0.61 6.12
CA GLU A 105 -12.58 1.89 5.40
C GLU A 105 -13.60 1.88 4.26
N ASP A 106 -13.65 0.82 3.46
CA ASP A 106 -14.65 0.63 2.41
C ASP A 106 -16.08 0.58 2.96
N HIS A 107 -16.26 0.05 4.17
CA HIS A 107 -17.55 0.06 4.86
C HIS A 107 -17.94 1.47 5.30
N ILE A 108 -17.01 2.23 5.89
CA ILE A 108 -17.20 3.64 6.24
C ILE A 108 -17.57 4.44 4.98
N GLN A 109 -16.83 4.27 3.90
CA GLN A 109 -17.09 4.94 2.62
C GLN A 109 -18.51 4.66 2.08
N LYS A 110 -19.04 3.45 2.29
CA LYS A 110 -20.44 3.14 1.94
C LYS A 110 -21.44 3.91 2.80
N ILE A 111 -21.14 4.14 4.08
CA ILE A 111 -21.98 4.96 4.97
C ILE A 111 -21.90 6.42 4.55
N GLU A 112 -20.72 6.96 4.28
CA GLU A 112 -20.52 8.32 3.76
C GLU A 112 -21.27 8.56 2.44
N ASN A 113 -21.22 7.60 1.53
CA ASN A 113 -21.97 7.68 0.28
C ASN A 113 -23.50 7.73 0.50
N LYS A 114 -24.00 7.11 1.58
CA LYS A 114 -25.43 7.24 1.97
C LYS A 114 -25.71 8.65 2.55
N ILE A 115 -24.80 9.22 3.32
CA ILE A 115 -24.87 10.61 3.83
C ILE A 115 -24.91 11.58 2.65
N ASN A 116 -23.98 11.45 1.71
CA ASN A 116 -23.88 12.30 0.53
C ASN A 116 -25.14 12.23 -0.35
N LYS A 117 -25.77 11.06 -0.45
CA LYS A 117 -27.06 10.92 -1.14
C LYS A 117 -28.19 11.71 -0.47
N GLU A 118 -28.24 11.71 0.87
CA GLU A 118 -29.25 12.51 1.60
C GLU A 118 -28.98 14.01 1.48
N ILE A 119 -27.72 14.44 1.57
CA ILE A 119 -27.32 15.83 1.32
C ILE A 119 -27.74 16.30 -0.08
N ASN A 120 -27.47 15.49 -1.09
CA ASN A 120 -27.86 15.80 -2.47
C ASN A 120 -29.37 15.87 -2.67
N LYS A 121 -30.15 15.05 -1.95
CA LYS A 121 -31.61 15.17 -1.91
C LYS A 121 -32.04 16.48 -1.23
N GLY A 122 -31.39 16.87 -0.13
CA GLY A 122 -31.60 18.14 0.54
C GLY A 122 -31.32 19.32 -0.39
N LYS A 123 -30.17 19.33 -1.07
CA LYS A 123 -29.81 20.37 -2.05
C LYS A 123 -30.88 20.53 -3.15
N LYS A 124 -31.38 19.41 -3.67
CA LYS A 124 -32.45 19.44 -4.69
C LYS A 124 -33.78 19.95 -4.17
N ARG A 125 -34.09 19.72 -2.87
CA ARG A 125 -35.35 20.10 -2.25
C ARG A 125 -35.39 21.55 -1.85
N PHE A 126 -34.29 22.09 -1.32
CA PHE A 126 -34.22 23.45 -0.73
C PHE A 126 -33.56 24.47 -1.67
N GLY A 127 -32.92 24.06 -2.77
CA GLY A 127 -32.35 24.96 -3.76
C GLY A 127 -31.28 25.90 -3.19
N GLU A 128 -31.42 27.20 -3.48
CA GLU A 128 -30.46 28.22 -3.04
C GLU A 128 -30.47 28.49 -1.52
N ASP A 129 -31.54 28.14 -0.83
CA ASP A 129 -31.67 28.27 0.64
C ASP A 129 -31.05 27.10 1.41
N PHE A 130 -30.36 26.15 0.73
CA PHE A 130 -29.80 24.97 1.35
C PHE A 130 -28.53 25.29 2.14
N ASN A 131 -28.61 25.15 3.47
CA ASN A 131 -27.46 25.19 4.37
C ASN A 131 -27.01 23.76 4.69
N GLU A 132 -25.87 23.33 4.15
CA GLU A 132 -25.36 21.96 4.30
C GLU A 132 -24.97 21.65 5.74
N GLU A 133 -24.35 22.59 6.47
CA GLU A 133 -23.91 22.39 7.85
C GLU A 133 -25.10 22.22 8.79
N GLU A 134 -26.09 23.08 8.67
CA GLU A 134 -27.33 23.00 9.45
C GLU A 134 -28.12 21.72 9.13
N PHE A 135 -28.18 21.36 7.84
CA PHE A 135 -28.82 20.12 7.41
C PHE A 135 -28.11 18.87 7.94
N LYS A 136 -26.78 18.84 7.96
CA LYS A 136 -25.99 17.74 8.58
C LYS A 136 -26.27 17.62 10.08
N ALA A 137 -26.34 18.76 10.77
CA ALA A 137 -26.54 18.78 12.22
C ALA A 137 -27.96 18.37 12.64
N THR A 138 -28.97 18.69 11.81
CA THR A 138 -30.39 18.52 12.19
C THR A 138 -31.03 17.28 11.59
N HIS A 139 -30.46 16.69 10.53
CA HIS A 139 -31.07 15.57 9.85
C HIS A 139 -30.82 14.23 10.59
N PRO A 140 -31.84 13.55 11.18
CA PRO A 140 -31.65 12.43 12.08
C PRO A 140 -30.86 11.27 11.49
N ASN A 141 -31.08 10.95 10.20
CA ASN A 141 -30.37 9.86 9.53
C ASN A 141 -28.90 10.20 9.24
N ILE A 142 -28.55 11.45 9.06
CA ILE A 142 -27.17 11.89 8.86
C ILE A 142 -26.45 11.85 10.21
N THR A 143 -27.02 12.49 11.24
CA THR A 143 -26.43 12.51 12.59
C THR A 143 -26.17 11.09 13.11
N ARG A 144 -27.14 10.18 12.97
CA ARG A 144 -26.95 8.77 13.37
C ARG A 144 -25.78 8.11 12.65
N ARG A 145 -25.63 8.35 11.32
CA ARG A 145 -24.56 7.75 10.52
C ARG A 145 -23.19 8.37 10.82
N VAL A 146 -23.15 9.64 11.15
CA VAL A 146 -21.90 10.30 11.58
C VAL A 146 -21.43 9.68 12.90
N ILE A 147 -22.30 9.53 13.88
CA ILE A 147 -21.99 8.84 15.15
C ILE A 147 -21.56 7.39 14.93
N GLU A 148 -22.18 6.70 13.97
CA GLU A 148 -21.79 5.34 13.58
C GLU A 148 -20.36 5.29 13.03
N ILE A 149 -19.99 6.23 12.13
CA ILE A 149 -18.63 6.35 11.59
C ILE A 149 -17.63 6.64 12.71
N GLU A 150 -17.87 7.67 13.53
CA GLU A 150 -17.00 8.05 14.65
C GLU A 150 -16.72 6.86 15.59
N LYS A 151 -17.74 6.08 15.89
CA LYS A 151 -17.59 4.89 16.72
C LYS A 151 -16.73 3.81 16.06
N ILE A 152 -16.89 3.59 14.75
CA ILE A 152 -16.09 2.60 14.00
C ILE A 152 -14.63 3.05 13.96
N GLU A 153 -14.39 4.34 13.67
CA GLU A 153 -13.04 4.91 13.62
C GLU A 153 -12.34 4.83 14.98
N GLU A 154 -13.04 5.19 16.07
CA GLU A 154 -12.52 5.07 17.44
C GLU A 154 -12.15 3.63 17.80
N GLN A 155 -13.01 2.66 17.49
CA GLN A 155 -12.74 1.25 17.74
C GLN A 155 -11.56 0.72 16.90
N MET A 156 -11.49 1.11 15.64
CA MET A 156 -10.39 0.75 14.75
C MET A 156 -9.07 1.34 15.23
N GLU A 157 -9.05 2.63 15.58
CA GLU A 157 -7.85 3.30 16.08
C GLU A 157 -7.36 2.69 17.41
N LEU A 158 -8.29 2.39 18.32
CA LEU A 158 -7.95 1.74 19.59
C LEU A 158 -7.38 0.33 19.39
N ALA A 159 -7.95 -0.45 18.46
CA ALA A 159 -7.45 -1.78 18.13
C ALA A 159 -6.04 -1.73 17.54
N PHE A 160 -5.77 -0.81 16.62
CA PHE A 160 -4.43 -0.61 16.07
C PHE A 160 -3.42 -0.12 17.11
N LYS A 161 -3.81 0.82 17.95
CA LYS A 161 -2.94 1.33 19.01
C LYS A 161 -2.50 0.25 20.01
N ASN A 162 -3.38 -0.73 20.26
CA ASN A 162 -3.11 -1.85 21.16
C ASN A 162 -2.57 -3.11 20.45
N ASP A 163 -2.36 -3.05 19.12
CA ASP A 163 -2.00 -4.20 18.28
C ASP A 163 -2.96 -5.41 18.45
N ASP A 164 -4.24 -5.11 18.66
CA ASP A 164 -5.29 -6.10 18.93
C ASP A 164 -5.98 -6.55 17.63
N LEU A 165 -5.39 -7.55 16.99
CA LEU A 165 -5.92 -8.15 15.76
C LEU A 165 -7.28 -8.84 15.97
N SER A 166 -7.54 -9.31 17.20
CA SER A 166 -8.82 -9.95 17.53
C SER A 166 -9.95 -8.93 17.57
N ALA A 167 -9.67 -7.72 18.07
CA ALA A 167 -10.63 -6.61 18.06
C ALA A 167 -10.93 -6.17 16.63
N ILE A 168 -9.92 -6.12 15.73
CA ILE A 168 -10.14 -5.82 14.30
C ILE A 168 -11.02 -6.88 13.64
N TYR A 169 -10.76 -8.17 13.92
CA TYR A 169 -11.60 -9.25 13.43
C TYR A 169 -13.04 -9.11 13.91
N GLN A 170 -13.22 -8.90 15.24
CA GLN A 170 -14.56 -8.75 15.83
C GLN A 170 -15.31 -7.57 15.22
N LEU A 171 -14.63 -6.44 14.97
CA LEU A 171 -15.23 -5.28 14.32
C LEU A 171 -15.76 -5.62 12.91
N ILE A 172 -15.00 -6.40 12.12
CA ILE A 172 -15.45 -6.86 10.79
C ILE A 172 -16.71 -7.72 10.88
N ILE A 173 -16.78 -8.60 11.89
CA ILE A 173 -17.94 -9.47 12.12
C ILE A 173 -19.15 -8.67 12.58
N ASP A 174 -18.98 -7.76 13.55
CA ASP A 174 -20.05 -6.95 14.12
C ASP A 174 -20.67 -5.98 13.09
N LEU A 175 -19.83 -5.41 12.25
CA LEU A 175 -20.27 -4.58 11.12
C LEU A 175 -20.91 -5.41 9.98
N GLY A 176 -20.83 -6.72 10.04
CA GLY A 176 -21.37 -7.62 9.03
C GLY A 176 -20.74 -7.45 7.66
N ILE A 177 -19.47 -7.08 7.59
CA ILE A 177 -18.75 -6.85 6.36
C ILE A 177 -18.69 -8.14 5.54
N THR A 178 -19.07 -8.03 4.27
CA THR A 178 -19.08 -9.16 3.34
C THR A 178 -17.92 -9.08 2.37
N CYS A 179 -17.45 -10.24 1.93
CA CYS A 179 -16.42 -10.35 0.89
C CYS A 179 -16.89 -9.63 -0.41
N PRO A 180 -16.10 -8.69 -0.95
CA PRO A 180 -16.46 -7.98 -2.16
C PRO A 180 -16.70 -8.88 -3.39
N LEU A 181 -16.06 -10.05 -3.43
CA LEU A 181 -16.16 -10.97 -4.55
C LEU A 181 -17.32 -11.98 -4.38
N SER A 182 -17.44 -12.62 -3.21
CA SER A 182 -18.39 -13.73 -3.00
C SER A 182 -19.66 -13.31 -2.24
N GLY A 183 -19.67 -12.14 -1.61
CA GLY A 183 -20.74 -11.72 -0.69
C GLY A 183 -20.78 -12.48 0.64
N SER A 184 -19.87 -13.43 0.85
CA SER A 184 -19.80 -14.26 2.06
C SER A 184 -19.21 -13.50 3.25
N LYS A 185 -19.63 -13.90 4.47
CA LYS A 185 -19.07 -13.42 5.74
C LYS A 185 -18.12 -14.42 6.39
N ASN A 186 -17.73 -15.46 5.67
CA ASN A 186 -16.91 -16.56 6.21
C ASN A 186 -15.43 -16.17 6.19
N TRP A 187 -15.01 -15.44 7.23
CA TRP A 187 -13.66 -14.90 7.37
C TRP A 187 -12.76 -15.82 8.22
N THR A 188 -11.45 -15.76 7.99
CA THR A 188 -10.43 -16.27 8.91
C THR A 188 -10.13 -15.24 9.98
N ASP A 189 -9.33 -15.60 10.97
CA ASP A 189 -8.75 -14.61 11.88
C ASP A 189 -7.87 -13.62 11.12
N VAL A 190 -7.79 -12.38 11.64
CA VAL A 190 -6.84 -11.37 11.14
C VAL A 190 -5.43 -11.77 11.56
N ARG A 191 -4.48 -11.67 10.64
CA ARG A 191 -3.07 -11.97 10.88
C ARG A 191 -2.20 -10.82 10.41
N GLN A 192 -1.20 -10.49 11.18
CA GLN A 192 -0.17 -9.56 10.75
C GLN A 192 0.70 -10.18 9.66
N PHE A 193 0.90 -9.45 8.58
CA PHE A 193 1.78 -9.83 7.50
C PHE A 193 2.86 -8.77 7.33
N ASN A 194 4.10 -9.15 7.65
CA ASN A 194 5.23 -8.26 7.44
C ASN A 194 5.52 -8.12 5.94
N LEU A 195 5.55 -6.89 5.46
CA LEU A 195 5.76 -6.56 4.06
C LEU A 195 7.24 -6.63 3.63
N MET A 196 8.15 -6.82 4.57
CA MET A 196 9.57 -6.93 4.29
C MET A 196 9.97 -8.34 3.88
N PHE A 197 10.56 -8.48 2.70
CA PHE A 197 11.19 -9.75 2.31
C PHE A 197 12.43 -10.01 3.16
N LYS A 198 12.39 -11.10 3.92
CA LYS A 198 13.48 -11.56 4.79
C LYS A 198 14.28 -12.64 4.06
N THR A 199 15.60 -12.58 4.21
CA THR A 199 16.51 -13.66 3.82
C THR A 199 17.61 -13.81 4.87
N GLU A 200 18.48 -14.81 4.72
CA GLU A 200 19.57 -15.07 5.63
C GLU A 200 20.91 -14.87 4.94
N LEU A 201 21.82 -14.23 5.63
CA LEU A 201 23.22 -14.04 5.23
C LEU A 201 24.12 -14.89 6.13
N GLY A 202 24.91 -15.77 5.54
CA GLY A 202 25.82 -16.68 6.20
C GLY A 202 25.71 -18.10 5.66
N SER A 203 26.83 -18.79 5.58
CA SER A 203 26.92 -20.14 5.01
C SER A 203 26.95 -21.26 6.08
N ILE A 204 27.01 -20.91 7.37
CA ILE A 204 27.10 -21.87 8.48
C ILE A 204 25.78 -21.85 9.26
N SER A 205 25.19 -23.01 9.44
CA SER A 205 24.00 -23.18 10.26
C SER A 205 24.29 -22.76 11.72
N GLY A 206 23.55 -21.77 12.21
CA GLY A 206 23.71 -21.21 13.56
C GLY A 206 24.46 -19.87 13.62
N GLU A 207 25.15 -19.44 12.55
CA GLU A 207 25.79 -18.12 12.44
C GLU A 207 25.14 -17.21 11.39
N SER A 208 24.01 -17.62 10.82
CA SER A 208 23.30 -16.81 9.84
C SER A 208 22.62 -15.61 10.49
N SER A 209 22.82 -14.45 9.91
CA SER A 209 22.10 -13.23 10.31
C SER A 209 20.93 -12.95 9.39
N SER A 210 19.76 -12.67 9.96
CA SER A 210 18.58 -12.25 9.16
C SER A 210 18.82 -10.87 8.59
N ILE A 211 18.65 -10.75 7.29
CA ILE A 211 18.67 -9.48 6.56
C ILE A 211 17.38 -9.30 5.75
N PHE A 212 17.13 -8.09 5.33
CA PHE A 212 15.92 -7.74 4.59
C PHE A 212 16.28 -7.09 3.26
N LEU A 213 15.49 -7.40 2.22
CA LEU A 213 15.51 -6.60 1.00
C LEU A 213 14.88 -5.24 1.31
N ARG A 214 15.46 -4.19 0.77
CA ARG A 214 14.93 -2.83 0.95
C ARG A 214 13.51 -2.71 0.37
N PRO A 215 12.52 -2.27 1.17
CA PRO A 215 11.17 -2.05 0.68
C PRO A 215 11.02 -0.68 -0.02
N GLU A 216 11.89 0.27 0.32
CA GLU A 216 11.91 1.62 -0.25
C GLU A 216 13.33 2.19 -0.32
N THR A 217 13.50 3.31 -1.00
CA THR A 217 14.82 3.90 -1.26
C THR A 217 15.21 5.05 -0.31
N ALA A 218 14.28 5.57 0.49
CA ALA A 218 14.53 6.73 1.36
C ALA A 218 15.65 6.48 2.38
N GLN A 219 15.62 5.35 3.09
CA GLN A 219 16.64 5.02 4.09
C GLN A 219 18.03 4.84 3.47
N CYS A 220 18.08 4.34 2.22
CA CYS A 220 19.32 4.23 1.47
C CYS A 220 19.99 5.59 1.26
N ILE A 221 19.19 6.62 1.03
CA ILE A 221 19.65 8.01 0.87
C ILE A 221 20.14 8.53 2.21
N PHE A 222 19.38 8.37 3.29
CA PHE A 222 19.75 8.86 4.61
C PHE A 222 21.05 8.27 5.11
N VAL A 223 21.23 6.95 5.05
CA VAL A 223 22.46 6.29 5.55
C VAL A 223 23.69 6.64 4.71
N ASN A 224 23.53 7.00 3.45
CA ASN A 224 24.62 7.38 2.56
C ASN A 224 24.86 8.90 2.47
N TYR A 225 24.04 9.72 3.09
CA TYR A 225 24.11 11.17 2.99
C TYR A 225 25.50 11.72 3.33
N LEU A 226 26.04 11.36 4.49
CA LEU A 226 27.37 11.83 4.93
C LEU A 226 28.50 11.28 4.04
N ASN A 227 28.37 10.05 3.56
CA ASN A 227 29.33 9.45 2.63
C ASN A 227 29.39 10.25 1.34
N VAL A 228 28.24 10.57 0.77
CA VAL A 228 28.11 11.35 -0.48
C VAL A 228 28.61 12.78 -0.29
N GLN A 229 28.21 13.43 0.82
CA GLN A 229 28.68 14.78 1.14
C GLN A 229 30.19 14.86 1.21
N LYS A 230 30.82 13.94 1.96
CA LYS A 230 32.25 13.89 2.18
C LYS A 230 33.02 13.58 0.89
N THR A 231 32.64 12.51 0.21
CA THR A 231 33.35 12.05 -1.00
C THR A 231 33.14 12.97 -2.19
N GLY A 232 31.92 13.49 -2.36
CA GLY A 232 31.57 14.47 -3.39
C GLY A 232 31.97 15.90 -3.06
N ARG A 233 32.51 16.18 -1.86
CA ARG A 233 32.87 17.52 -1.37
C ARG A 233 31.74 18.52 -1.55
N LYS A 234 30.49 18.07 -1.34
CA LYS A 234 29.29 18.87 -1.56
C LYS A 234 29.04 19.84 -0.42
N LYS A 235 28.65 21.07 -0.76
CA LYS A 235 28.16 22.08 0.18
C LYS A 235 26.62 21.99 0.23
N ILE A 236 26.07 22.21 1.40
CA ILE A 236 24.61 22.27 1.60
C ILE A 236 24.10 23.62 1.06
N PRO A 237 22.94 23.63 0.37
CA PRO A 237 22.05 22.51 0.04
C PRO A 237 22.48 21.70 -1.19
N PHE A 238 22.28 20.38 -1.14
CA PHE A 238 22.35 19.51 -2.31
C PHE A 238 21.34 18.35 -2.16
N GLY A 239 20.97 17.71 -3.27
CA GLY A 239 20.07 16.58 -3.33
C GLY A 239 20.80 15.26 -3.66
N ILE A 240 20.18 14.16 -3.23
CA ILE A 240 20.56 12.79 -3.57
C ILE A 240 19.36 12.08 -4.20
#